data_df6df21be541c4727b56aad204d94388
#
_entry.id   df6df21be541c4727b56aad204d94388
#
_cell.length_a   1.000
_cell.length_b   1.000
_cell.length_c   1.000
_cell.angle_alpha   90.00
_cell.angle_beta   90.00
_cell.angle_gamma   90.00
#
_symmetry.space_group_name_H-M   'P 1'
#
loop_
_entity.id
_entity.type
_entity.pdbx_description
1 polymer ?
#
loop_
_entity_poly.entity_id
_entity_poly.type
_entity_poly.pdbx_seq_one_letter_code
_entity_poly.pdbx_strand_id
1 'polypeptide(L)'
;MKILNNKIMKGIMEATKLGLYGAFAYLDVPIEIFTILITFIGFDTFLGALASIRMGKEFNFKILLWGFCLKIGILILPLIVALLAKGLEMDFKFLVVLTIKILTVAEFYSCAGNIYT
;
A
#
# COMPACT_ATOMS: atom_id res chain seq x y z
N MET A 1 30.04 15.13 -9.81
CA MET A 1 29.17 14.00 -10.13
C MET A 1 28.10 13.75 -9.11
N LYS A 2 28.40 13.76 -7.79
CA LYS A 2 27.36 13.57 -6.75
C LYS A 2 26.25 14.61 -6.80
N ILE A 3 26.58 15.87 -7.10
CA ILE A 3 25.57 16.95 -7.17
C ILE A 3 24.64 16.74 -8.35
N LEU A 4 25.17 16.27 -9.50
CA LEU A 4 24.37 16.01 -10.68
C LEU A 4 23.44 14.80 -10.45
N ASN A 5 23.95 13.73 -9.82
CA ASN A 5 23.14 12.56 -9.49
C ASN A 5 22.03 12.90 -8.51
N ASN A 6 22.30 13.77 -7.51
CA ASN A 6 21.29 14.22 -6.56
C ASN A 6 20.19 15.04 -7.24
N LYS A 7 20.54 15.89 -8.21
CA LYS A 7 19.55 16.67 -8.98
C LYS A 7 18.68 15.77 -9.84
N ILE A 8 19.26 14.76 -10.48
CA ILE A 8 18.55 13.80 -11.32
C ILE A 8 17.60 12.99 -10.45
N MET A 9 18.07 12.46 -9.30
CA MET A 9 17.25 11.72 -8.36
C MET A 9 16.08 12.54 -7.84
N LYS A 10 16.34 13.80 -7.47
CA LYS A 10 15.30 14.70 -6.98
C LYS A 10 14.24 14.97 -8.05
N GLY A 11 14.68 15.19 -9.29
CA GLY A 11 13.76 15.39 -10.41
C GLY A 11 12.89 14.17 -10.67
N ILE A 12 13.47 12.96 -10.62
CA ILE A 12 12.73 11.71 -10.80
C ILE A 12 11.71 11.54 -9.67
N MET A 13 12.10 11.82 -8.42
CA MET A 13 11.21 11.70 -7.26
C MET A 13 10.02 12.67 -7.37
N GLU A 14 10.27 13.92 -7.78
CA GLU A 14 9.21 14.90 -7.97
C GLU A 14 8.28 14.53 -9.11
N ALA A 15 8.82 14.06 -10.24
CA ALA A 15 8.02 13.60 -11.36
C ALA A 15 7.14 12.40 -10.97
N THR A 16 7.68 11.46 -10.18
CA THR A 16 6.94 10.30 -9.69
C THR A 16 5.81 10.73 -8.76
N LYS A 17 6.06 11.69 -7.85
CA LYS A 17 5.03 12.23 -6.96
C LYS A 17 3.90 12.89 -7.75
N LEU A 18 4.23 13.72 -8.72
CA LEU A 18 3.25 14.39 -9.56
C LEU A 18 2.41 13.37 -10.35
N GLY A 19 3.05 12.32 -10.87
CA GLY A 19 2.36 11.26 -11.58
C GLY A 19 1.39 10.51 -10.69
N LEU A 20 1.80 10.18 -9.45
CA LEU A 20 0.95 9.49 -8.48
C LEU A 20 -0.23 10.36 -8.05
N TYR A 21 0.02 11.63 -7.71
CA TYR A 21 -1.07 12.55 -7.33
C TYR A 21 -2.04 12.76 -8.49
N GLY A 22 -1.53 12.91 -9.71
CA GLY A 22 -2.36 13.04 -10.89
C GLY A 22 -3.22 11.82 -11.16
N ALA A 23 -2.64 10.61 -11.00
CA ALA A 23 -3.38 9.36 -11.18
C ALA A 23 -4.49 9.22 -10.13
N PHE A 24 -4.19 9.50 -8.85
CA PHE A 24 -5.19 9.43 -7.79
C PHE A 24 -6.28 10.48 -7.98
N ALA A 25 -5.94 11.69 -8.41
CA ALA A 25 -6.92 12.72 -8.72
C ALA A 25 -7.81 12.30 -9.88
N TYR A 26 -7.22 11.72 -10.93
CA TYR A 26 -7.98 11.24 -12.09
C TYR A 26 -8.95 10.14 -11.70
N LEU A 27 -8.54 9.22 -10.82
CA LEU A 27 -9.36 8.08 -10.39
C LEU A 27 -10.29 8.42 -9.22
N ASP A 28 -10.23 9.64 -8.68
CA ASP A 28 -10.99 10.06 -7.50
C ASP A 28 -10.72 9.18 -6.28
N VAL A 29 -9.50 8.68 -6.13
CA VAL A 29 -9.10 7.88 -4.97
C VAL A 29 -8.55 8.80 -3.88
N PRO A 30 -9.11 8.78 -2.64
CA PRO A 30 -8.59 9.60 -1.55
C PRO A 30 -7.20 9.13 -1.14
N ILE A 31 -6.20 9.98 -1.37
CA ILE A 31 -4.81 9.63 -1.10
C ILE A 31 -4.54 9.46 0.39
N GLU A 32 -5.25 10.19 1.24
CA GLU A 32 -5.09 10.12 2.69
C GLU A 32 -5.44 8.74 3.23
N ILE A 33 -6.61 8.22 2.86
CA ILE A 33 -7.07 6.90 3.30
C ILE A 33 -6.19 5.81 2.71
N PHE A 34 -5.76 5.97 1.48
CA PHE A 34 -4.86 5.04 0.81
C PHE A 34 -3.50 4.98 1.52
N THR A 35 -2.99 6.14 1.95
CA THR A 35 -1.73 6.21 2.71
C THR A 35 -1.85 5.50 4.05
N ILE A 36 -2.98 5.62 4.73
CA ILE A 36 -3.23 4.89 5.98
C ILE A 36 -3.17 3.38 5.74
N LEU A 37 -3.80 2.91 4.67
CA LEU A 37 -3.76 1.48 4.32
C LEU A 37 -2.32 1.00 4.08
N ILE A 38 -1.53 1.76 3.33
CA ILE A 38 -0.12 1.43 3.09
C ILE A 38 0.65 1.35 4.41
N THR A 39 0.40 2.28 5.32
CA THR A 39 1.05 2.30 6.63
C THR A 39 0.72 1.05 7.43
N PHE A 40 -0.55 0.62 7.46
CA PHE A 40 -0.94 -0.61 8.14
C PHE A 40 -0.32 -1.85 7.51
N ILE A 41 -0.22 -1.89 6.19
CA ILE A 41 0.45 -3.01 5.50
C ILE A 41 1.93 -3.09 5.92
N GLY A 42 2.61 -1.95 6.02
CA GLY A 42 3.98 -1.90 6.49
C GLY A 42 4.12 -2.40 7.92
N PHE A 43 3.25 -1.95 8.83
CA PHE A 43 3.24 -2.41 10.22
C PHE A 43 2.94 -3.90 10.31
N ASP A 44 1.96 -4.39 9.56
CA ASP A 44 1.62 -5.82 9.57
C ASP A 44 2.79 -6.67 9.11
N THR A 45 3.49 -6.26 8.07
CA THR A 45 4.67 -6.95 7.57
C THR A 45 5.77 -7.00 8.63
N PHE A 46 6.03 -5.86 9.28
CA PHE A 46 7.04 -5.75 10.33
C PHE A 46 6.68 -6.63 11.54
N LEU A 47 5.43 -6.54 12.02
CA LEU A 47 4.97 -7.33 13.16
C LEU A 47 4.95 -8.82 12.83
N GLY A 48 4.63 -9.19 11.60
CA GLY A 48 4.70 -10.58 11.16
C GLY A 48 6.11 -11.14 11.22
N ALA A 49 7.11 -10.33 10.82
CA ALA A 49 8.51 -10.71 10.93
C ALA A 49 8.92 -10.92 12.38
N LEU A 50 8.52 -10.00 13.28
CA LEU A 50 8.81 -10.14 14.71
C LEU A 50 8.14 -11.39 15.32
N ALA A 51 6.90 -11.66 14.92
CA ALA A 51 6.18 -12.84 15.40
C ALA A 51 6.90 -14.12 14.96
N SER A 52 7.38 -14.19 13.72
CA SER A 52 8.14 -15.35 13.23
C SER A 52 9.42 -15.56 14.02
N ILE A 53 10.14 -14.48 14.35
CA ILE A 53 11.36 -14.57 15.17
C ILE A 53 11.02 -15.07 16.58
N ARG A 54 9.94 -14.57 17.19
CA ARG A 54 9.52 -15.00 18.53
C ARG A 54 9.13 -16.48 18.58
N MET A 55 8.60 -17.00 17.48
CA MET A 55 8.23 -18.42 17.39
C MET A 55 9.42 -19.33 17.11
N GLY A 56 10.64 -18.79 17.10
CA GLY A 56 11.84 -19.56 16.88
C GLY A 56 12.13 -19.90 15.42
N LYS A 57 11.40 -19.32 14.50
CA LYS A 57 11.64 -19.51 13.07
C LYS A 57 12.80 -18.64 12.60
N GLU A 58 13.60 -19.16 11.69
CA GLU A 58 14.69 -18.37 11.12
C GLU A 58 14.11 -17.23 10.26
N PHE A 59 14.69 -16.03 10.42
CA PHE A 59 14.32 -14.89 9.61
C PHE A 59 14.80 -15.09 8.18
N ASN A 60 13.87 -15.14 7.24
CA ASN A 60 14.16 -15.23 5.81
C ASN A 60 13.66 -13.99 5.10
N PHE A 61 14.59 -13.14 4.66
CA PHE A 61 14.28 -11.89 3.99
C PHE A 61 13.49 -12.11 2.69
N LYS A 62 13.77 -13.20 1.97
CA LYS A 62 13.04 -13.52 0.72
C LYS A 62 11.57 -13.78 0.97
N ILE A 63 11.24 -14.53 2.02
CA ILE A 63 9.85 -14.83 2.38
C ILE A 63 9.14 -13.55 2.80
N LEU A 64 9.81 -12.72 3.60
CA LEU A 64 9.26 -11.43 4.03
C LEU A 64 8.98 -10.52 2.85
N LEU A 65 9.93 -10.39 1.93
CA LEU A 65 9.79 -9.55 0.75
C LEU A 65 8.68 -10.06 -0.17
N TRP A 66 8.57 -11.38 -0.35
CA TRP A 66 7.52 -11.98 -1.16
C TRP A 66 6.14 -11.70 -0.57
N GLY A 67 5.99 -11.89 0.74
CA GLY A 67 4.73 -11.58 1.43
C GLY A 67 4.35 -10.11 1.33
N PHE A 68 5.33 -9.21 1.43
CA PHE A 68 5.10 -7.77 1.27
C PHE A 68 4.64 -7.45 -0.16
N CYS A 69 5.27 -8.06 -1.16
CA CYS A 69 4.88 -7.85 -2.56
C CYS A 69 3.46 -8.33 -2.84
N LEU A 70 3.05 -9.46 -2.25
CA LEU A 70 1.67 -9.95 -2.38
C LEU A 70 0.67 -8.97 -1.75
N LYS A 71 1.01 -8.37 -0.62
CA LYS A 71 0.16 -7.37 0.03
C LYS A 71 0.07 -6.08 -0.78
N ILE A 72 1.16 -5.67 -1.42
CA ILE A 72 1.12 -4.52 -2.34
C ILE A 72 0.16 -4.82 -3.50
N GLY A 73 0.08 -6.07 -3.95
CA GLY A 73 -0.88 -6.48 -4.97
C GLY A 73 -2.32 -6.22 -4.54
N ILE A 74 -2.63 -6.33 -3.25
CA ILE A 74 -3.97 -6.04 -2.72
C ILE A 74 -4.31 -4.55 -2.88
N LEU A 75 -3.31 -3.67 -2.83
CA LEU A 75 -3.50 -2.23 -3.04
C LEU A 75 -4.00 -1.89 -4.44
N ILE A 76 -3.80 -2.80 -5.40
CA ILE A 76 -4.29 -2.61 -6.76
C ILE A 76 -5.82 -2.71 -6.82
N LEU A 77 -6.46 -3.44 -5.89
CA LEU A 77 -7.92 -3.64 -5.91
C LEU A 77 -8.72 -2.34 -5.89
N PRO A 78 -8.46 -1.38 -4.97
CA PRO A 78 -9.18 -0.11 -5.00
C PRO A 78 -8.96 0.65 -6.30
N LEU A 79 -7.77 0.56 -6.87
CA LEU A 79 -7.45 1.22 -8.13
C LEU A 79 -8.20 0.58 -9.30
N ILE A 80 -8.35 -0.75 -9.29
CA ILE A 80 -9.13 -1.47 -10.31
C ILE A 80 -10.61 -1.07 -10.22
N VAL A 81 -11.16 -0.99 -9.00
CA VAL A 81 -12.55 -0.56 -8.80
C VAL A 81 -12.74 0.86 -9.32
N ALA A 82 -11.81 1.77 -9.03
CA ALA A 82 -11.87 3.14 -9.50
C ALA A 82 -11.79 3.22 -11.03
N LEU A 83 -10.93 2.42 -11.64
CA LEU A 83 -10.77 2.36 -13.08
C LEU A 83 -12.03 1.83 -13.75
N LEU A 84 -12.63 0.78 -13.18
CA LEU A 84 -13.87 0.21 -13.68
C LEU A 84 -15.00 1.24 -13.62
N ALA A 85 -15.09 1.99 -12.52
CA ALA A 85 -16.08 3.04 -12.37
C ALA A 85 -15.93 4.10 -13.46
N LYS A 86 -14.71 4.50 -13.77
CA LYS A 86 -14.45 5.46 -14.84
C LYS A 86 -14.83 4.91 -16.21
N GLY A 87 -14.50 3.65 -16.48
CA GLY A 87 -14.83 3.00 -17.75
C GLY A 87 -16.33 2.86 -17.97
N LEU A 88 -17.10 2.68 -16.91
CA LEU A 88 -18.56 2.57 -16.96
C LEU A 88 -19.27 3.91 -16.84
N GLU A 89 -18.51 4.99 -16.67
CA GLU A 89 -19.04 6.35 -16.45
C GLU A 89 -20.01 6.42 -15.25
N MET A 90 -19.73 5.61 -14.22
CA MET A 90 -20.53 5.56 -13.00
C MET A 90 -19.76 6.13 -11.81
N ASP A 91 -20.48 6.70 -10.85
CA ASP A 91 -19.86 7.21 -9.62
C ASP A 91 -19.82 6.12 -8.56
N PHE A 92 -18.69 5.42 -8.47
CA PHE A 92 -18.44 4.39 -7.46
C PHE A 92 -17.46 4.86 -6.39
N LYS A 93 -17.36 6.18 -6.16
CA LYS A 93 -16.46 6.73 -5.13
C LYS A 93 -16.71 6.07 -3.77
N PHE A 94 -17.97 5.85 -3.43
CA PHE A 94 -18.36 5.16 -2.19
C PHE A 94 -17.76 3.75 -2.15
N LEU A 95 -17.82 2.99 -3.25
CA LEU A 95 -17.27 1.65 -3.30
C LEU A 95 -15.75 1.64 -3.17
N VAL A 96 -15.06 2.60 -3.77
CA VAL A 96 -13.60 2.73 -3.67
C VAL A 96 -13.21 2.99 -2.22
N VAL A 97 -13.85 3.96 -1.57
CA VAL A 97 -13.59 4.30 -0.18
C VAL A 97 -13.90 3.12 0.73
N LEU A 98 -15.01 2.45 0.51
CA LEU A 98 -15.41 1.27 1.29
C LEU A 98 -14.38 0.14 1.15
N THR A 99 -13.89 -0.11 -0.06
CA THR A 99 -12.87 -1.12 -0.32
C THR A 99 -11.60 -0.82 0.49
N ILE A 100 -11.14 0.43 0.46
CA ILE A 100 -9.95 0.84 1.21
C ILE A 100 -10.17 0.66 2.71
N LYS A 101 -11.33 1.05 3.22
CA LYS A 101 -11.66 0.92 4.64
C LYS A 101 -11.71 -0.54 5.09
N ILE A 102 -12.32 -1.42 4.29
CA ILE A 102 -12.37 -2.85 4.58
C ILE A 102 -10.97 -3.44 4.63
N LEU A 103 -10.13 -3.11 3.67
CA LEU A 103 -8.75 -3.58 3.63
C LEU A 103 -7.95 -3.07 4.83
N THR A 104 -8.18 -1.82 5.25
CA THR A 104 -7.52 -1.23 6.41
C THR A 104 -7.90 -1.97 7.69
N VAL A 105 -9.19 -2.30 7.87
CA VAL A 105 -9.67 -3.07 9.02
C VAL A 105 -9.05 -4.47 9.01
N ALA A 106 -9.00 -5.11 7.84
CA ALA A 106 -8.38 -6.44 7.71
C ALA A 106 -6.91 -6.41 8.12
N GLU A 107 -6.16 -5.40 7.69
CA GLU A 107 -4.76 -5.25 8.07
C GLU A 107 -4.60 -4.95 9.57
N PHE A 108 -5.51 -4.19 10.16
CA PHE A 108 -5.52 -3.95 11.59
C PHE A 108 -5.69 -5.26 12.38
N TYR A 109 -6.61 -6.11 11.96
CA TYR A 109 -6.78 -7.44 12.58
C TYR A 109 -5.55 -8.29 12.44
N SER A 110 -4.88 -8.24 11.30
CA SER A 110 -3.64 -8.97 11.08
C SER A 110 -2.52 -8.46 12.00
N CYS A 111 -2.42 -7.15 12.18
CA CYS A 111 -1.46 -6.56 13.13
C CYS A 111 -1.73 -7.03 14.55
N ALA A 112 -2.99 -7.00 14.99
CA ALA A 112 -3.36 -7.46 16.32
C ALA A 112 -3.03 -8.94 16.53
N GLY A 113 -3.30 -9.78 15.53
CA GLY A 113 -2.96 -11.19 15.57
C GLY A 113 -1.45 -11.41 15.73
N ASN A 114 -0.64 -10.65 15.02
CA ASN A 114 0.82 -10.75 15.13
C ASN A 114 1.35 -10.31 16.49
N ILE A 115 0.70 -9.34 17.14
CA ILE A 115 1.07 -8.90 18.48
C ILE A 115 0.77 -10.00 19.51
N TYR A 116 -0.37 -10.68 19.37
CA TYR A 116 -0.77 -11.76 20.30
C TYR A 116 0.00 -13.05 20.09
N THR A 117 0.62 -13.24 18.97
CA THR A 117 1.43 -14.41 18.68
C THR A 117 2.84 -14.25 19.22
#